data_53040d7a04626a54509a9f966ee50f07
#
_entry.id   53040d7a04626a54509a9f966ee50f07
#
_cell.length_a   1.000
_cell.length_b   1.000
_cell.length_c   1.000
_cell.angle_alpha   90.00
_cell.angle_beta   90.00
_cell.angle_gamma   90.00
#
_symmetry.space_group_name_H-M   'P 1'
#
loop_
_entity.id
_entity.type
_entity.pdbx_description
1 polymer ?
#
loop_
_entity_poly.entity_id
_entity_poly.type
_entity_poly.pdbx_seq_one_letter_code
_entity_poly.pdbx_strand_id
1 'polypeptide(L)'
;MLFSGLLRRTMSIAPRMAARSWRLSSSRGYSSLAIAFDIDGVLKQGPKVLPEAIRTIRMLEGDNPWSRKVPFLFITNSGGKSEAVRAKDLSNDFQTHVAADQVVQAHTVMRSLTEKYRDSPILMLGGPDYPPGSSRGVLESYGFRQVYTAHDLHAYATSSFPYTRPGKDQEPALRRVDFSKVQFEAIFVFHDSREWGRDIQYAVDLM
;
A
#
# COMPACT_ATOMS: atom_id res chain seq x y z
N MET A 1 -29.34 -38.18 6.16
CA MET A 1 -30.45 -37.20 6.21
C MET A 1 -30.12 -36.14 7.23
N LEU A 2 -30.29 -34.88 6.83
CA LEU A 2 -30.20 -33.62 7.55
C LEU A 2 -28.87 -32.88 7.39
N PHE A 3 -28.73 -32.25 6.23
CA PHE A 3 -28.00 -30.99 6.05
C PHE A 3 -29.04 -29.93 5.74
N SER A 4 -29.28 -29.03 6.64
CA SER A 4 -29.94 -27.76 6.31
C SER A 4 -29.58 -26.70 7.36
N GLY A 5 -28.98 -25.63 6.95
CA GLY A 5 -28.78 -24.47 7.81
C GLY A 5 -27.56 -23.63 7.50
N LEU A 6 -27.23 -23.41 6.21
CA LEU A 6 -26.21 -22.42 5.87
C LEU A 6 -26.90 -21.06 5.70
N LEU A 7 -26.86 -20.27 6.76
CA LEU A 7 -27.28 -18.86 6.73
C LEU A 7 -26.36 -18.08 5.77
N ARG A 8 -26.91 -17.70 4.63
CA ARG A 8 -26.32 -16.69 3.76
C ARG A 8 -26.35 -15.35 4.50
N ARG A 9 -25.24 -14.95 5.11
CA ARG A 9 -25.01 -13.56 5.44
C ARG A 9 -24.49 -12.87 4.16
N THR A 10 -25.37 -12.21 3.47
CA THR A 10 -25.00 -11.24 2.44
C THR A 10 -24.24 -10.10 3.11
N MET A 11 -22.93 -10.07 2.92
CA MET A 11 -22.13 -8.92 3.32
C MET A 11 -22.46 -7.77 2.36
N SER A 12 -23.25 -6.83 2.85
CA SER A 12 -23.39 -5.52 2.22
C SER A 12 -22.11 -4.73 2.47
N ILE A 13 -21.19 -4.76 1.51
CA ILE A 13 -19.99 -3.94 1.52
C ILE A 13 -20.36 -2.64 0.79
N ALA A 14 -20.81 -1.67 1.52
CA ALA A 14 -20.78 -0.29 1.09
C ALA A 14 -20.22 0.56 2.23
N PRO A 15 -18.90 0.76 2.31
CA PRO A 15 -18.39 1.86 3.11
C PRO A 15 -18.81 3.15 2.39
N ARG A 16 -19.67 3.93 3.03
CA ARG A 16 -19.79 5.35 2.70
C ARG A 16 -18.39 5.96 2.93
N MET A 17 -17.61 6.05 1.85
CA MET A 17 -16.47 6.95 1.83
C MET A 17 -17.03 8.32 2.21
N ALA A 18 -16.73 8.77 3.42
CA ALA A 18 -16.87 10.17 3.77
C ALA A 18 -15.93 10.92 2.81
N ALA A 19 -16.50 11.37 1.71
CA ALA A 19 -15.84 12.31 0.83
C ALA A 19 -15.54 13.52 1.73
N ARG A 20 -14.30 13.62 2.23
CA ARG A 20 -13.78 14.88 2.69
C ARG A 20 -13.95 15.81 1.51
N SER A 21 -14.98 16.64 1.57
CA SER A 21 -15.18 17.67 0.58
C SER A 21 -13.92 18.52 0.58
N TRP A 22 -13.12 18.36 -0.43
CA TRP A 22 -12.09 19.30 -0.77
C TRP A 22 -12.81 20.59 -1.10
N ARG A 23 -12.98 21.45 -0.09
CA ARG A 23 -13.43 22.80 -0.32
C ARG A 23 -12.30 23.51 -1.03
N LEU A 24 -12.36 23.48 -2.35
CA LEU A 24 -11.61 24.39 -3.19
C LEU A 24 -12.07 25.78 -2.82
N SER A 25 -11.21 26.52 -2.12
CA SER A 25 -11.40 27.94 -1.86
C SER A 25 -11.59 28.61 -3.22
N SER A 26 -12.76 29.17 -3.44
CA SER A 26 -13.15 29.81 -4.66
C SER A 26 -12.42 31.15 -4.82
N SER A 27 -11.32 31.15 -5.51
CA SER A 27 -10.79 32.35 -6.13
C SER A 27 -10.08 32.01 -7.43
N ARG A 28 -10.75 32.35 -8.54
CA ARG A 28 -10.29 32.43 -9.93
C ARG A 28 -10.05 31.09 -10.64
N GLY A 29 -11.08 30.65 -11.38
CA GLY A 29 -10.90 29.87 -12.61
C GLY A 29 -10.20 28.53 -12.47
N TYR A 30 -10.65 27.67 -11.55
CA TYR A 30 -10.17 26.30 -11.50
C TYR A 30 -10.76 25.50 -12.65
N SER A 31 -9.89 24.82 -13.38
CA SER A 31 -10.25 23.75 -14.26
C SER A 31 -11.00 22.68 -13.44
N SER A 32 -12.17 22.24 -13.93
CA SER A 32 -12.85 21.04 -13.39
C SER A 32 -12.09 19.75 -13.75
N LEU A 33 -10.92 19.87 -14.36
CA LEU A 33 -10.08 18.80 -14.84
C LEU A 33 -8.93 18.56 -13.85
N ALA A 34 -8.74 17.32 -13.48
CA ALA A 34 -7.54 16.80 -12.83
C ALA A 34 -7.00 15.62 -13.64
N ILE A 35 -5.68 15.41 -13.63
CA ILE A 35 -5.02 14.37 -14.39
C ILE A 35 -4.43 13.34 -13.42
N ALA A 36 -4.65 12.06 -13.68
CA ALA A 36 -4.03 10.97 -12.96
C ALA A 36 -3.05 10.25 -13.89
N PHE A 37 -1.81 10.07 -13.42
CA PHE A 37 -0.75 9.40 -14.17
C PHE A 37 -0.42 8.07 -13.50
N ASP A 38 -0.34 7.01 -14.29
CA ASP A 38 0.47 5.86 -13.91
C ASP A 38 1.96 6.22 -14.03
N ILE A 39 2.80 5.52 -13.26
CA ILE A 39 4.23 5.84 -13.18
C ILE A 39 5.05 4.89 -14.06
N ASP A 40 4.97 3.59 -13.78
CA ASP A 40 5.85 2.59 -14.37
C ASP A 40 5.36 2.20 -15.77
N GLY A 41 6.16 2.44 -16.78
CA GLY A 41 5.80 2.24 -18.20
C GLY A 41 5.14 3.45 -18.87
N VAL A 42 4.71 4.47 -18.10
CA VAL A 42 4.06 5.68 -18.62
C VAL A 42 4.95 6.91 -18.47
N LEU A 43 5.42 7.19 -17.26
CA LEU A 43 6.30 8.33 -16.99
C LEU A 43 7.77 7.90 -16.87
N LYS A 44 7.99 6.64 -16.55
CA LYS A 44 9.31 6.02 -16.39
C LYS A 44 9.37 4.66 -17.10
N GLN A 45 10.55 4.33 -17.63
CA GLN A 45 10.89 3.00 -18.12
C GLN A 45 12.00 2.42 -17.24
N GLY A 46 11.63 1.62 -16.24
CA GLY A 46 12.53 1.22 -15.18
C GLY A 46 13.10 2.45 -14.44
N PRO A 47 14.42 2.58 -14.29
CA PRO A 47 15.02 3.75 -13.63
C PRO A 47 15.01 5.02 -14.47
N LYS A 48 14.76 4.92 -15.78
CA LYS A 48 14.85 6.06 -16.70
C LYS A 48 13.55 6.85 -16.73
N VAL A 49 13.60 8.10 -16.35
CA VAL A 49 12.49 9.06 -16.51
C VAL A 49 12.42 9.52 -17.97
N LEU A 50 11.22 9.59 -18.52
CA LEU A 50 11.02 10.08 -19.88
C LEU A 50 11.14 11.61 -19.90
N PRO A 51 11.91 12.21 -20.84
CA PRO A 51 12.03 13.65 -20.94
C PRO A 51 10.68 14.35 -21.14
N GLU A 52 9.78 13.73 -21.88
CA GLU A 52 8.42 14.21 -22.11
C GLU A 52 7.60 14.26 -20.81
N ALA A 53 7.80 13.29 -19.91
CA ALA A 53 7.15 13.27 -18.61
C ALA A 53 7.60 14.48 -17.76
N ILE A 54 8.90 14.77 -17.70
CA ILE A 54 9.42 15.95 -16.99
C ILE A 54 8.79 17.23 -17.54
N ARG A 55 8.74 17.37 -18.87
CA ARG A 55 8.13 18.53 -19.52
C ARG A 55 6.64 18.63 -19.18
N THR A 56 5.92 17.52 -19.27
CA THR A 56 4.48 17.47 -18.96
C THR A 56 4.19 17.90 -17.53
N ILE A 57 4.92 17.37 -16.56
CA ILE A 57 4.73 17.72 -15.14
C ILE A 57 5.02 19.22 -14.92
N ARG A 58 6.09 19.77 -15.51
CA ARG A 58 6.38 21.20 -15.43
C ARG A 58 5.25 22.05 -16.04
N MET A 59 4.72 21.64 -17.19
CA MET A 59 3.57 22.33 -17.80
C MET A 59 2.36 22.35 -16.89
N LEU A 60 2.07 21.24 -16.18
CA LEU A 60 0.95 21.17 -15.24
C LEU A 60 1.20 22.02 -13.99
N GLU A 61 2.45 22.20 -13.59
CA GLU A 61 2.84 23.10 -12.49
C GLU A 61 2.84 24.58 -12.87
N GLY A 62 2.49 24.93 -14.09
CA GLY A 62 2.31 26.31 -14.53
C GLY A 62 3.34 26.81 -15.56
N ASP A 63 4.32 25.99 -15.95
CA ASP A 63 5.25 26.29 -17.04
C ASP A 63 4.56 26.07 -18.40
N ASN A 64 3.52 26.85 -18.64
CA ASN A 64 2.70 26.83 -19.84
C ASN A 64 2.28 28.26 -20.24
N PRO A 65 1.81 28.48 -21.48
CA PRO A 65 1.50 29.81 -21.99
C PRO A 65 0.46 30.61 -21.17
N TRP A 66 -0.32 29.91 -20.35
CA TRP A 66 -1.37 30.54 -19.52
C TRP A 66 -0.92 30.76 -18.08
N SER A 67 0.29 30.31 -17.70
CA SER A 67 0.80 30.30 -16.32
C SER A 67 -0.22 29.69 -15.31
N ARG A 68 -0.98 28.67 -15.74
CA ARG A 68 -2.02 28.04 -14.95
C ARG A 68 -1.58 26.66 -14.49
N LYS A 69 -1.80 26.37 -13.20
CA LYS A 69 -1.62 25.03 -12.66
C LYS A 69 -2.84 24.17 -12.97
N VAL A 70 -2.60 22.93 -13.35
CA VAL A 70 -3.61 21.89 -13.51
C VAL A 70 -3.38 20.84 -12.43
N PRO A 71 -4.37 20.53 -11.60
CA PRO A 71 -4.23 19.50 -10.58
C PRO A 71 -3.90 18.14 -11.20
N PHE A 72 -2.93 17.44 -10.60
CA PHE A 72 -2.58 16.10 -11.01
C PHE A 72 -2.18 15.25 -9.80
N LEU A 73 -2.23 13.92 -9.97
CA LEU A 73 -1.78 12.95 -9.00
C LEU A 73 -1.16 11.74 -9.72
N PHE A 74 -0.43 10.94 -8.97
CA PHE A 74 0.19 9.71 -9.44
C PHE A 74 -0.55 8.51 -8.85
N ILE A 75 -0.90 7.56 -9.70
CA ILE A 75 -1.51 6.29 -9.30
C ILE A 75 -0.59 5.18 -9.78
N THR A 76 -0.20 4.26 -8.90
CA THR A 76 0.67 3.15 -9.28
C THR A 76 0.32 1.88 -8.51
N ASN A 77 0.44 0.73 -9.17
CA ASN A 77 0.39 -0.57 -8.53
C ASN A 77 1.67 -0.88 -7.74
N SER A 78 2.74 -0.15 -8.02
CA SER A 78 4.00 -0.30 -7.30
C SER A 78 3.84 0.09 -5.82
N GLY A 79 4.33 -0.76 -4.93
CA GLY A 79 4.22 -0.58 -3.48
C GLY A 79 5.56 -0.71 -2.77
N GLY A 80 5.53 -0.95 -1.45
CA GLY A 80 6.71 -1.23 -0.63
C GLY A 80 7.40 0.00 -0.03
N LYS A 81 7.01 1.22 -0.44
CA LYS A 81 7.47 2.48 0.15
C LYS A 81 6.27 3.29 0.63
N SER A 82 6.45 4.11 1.66
CA SER A 82 5.41 5.07 2.04
C SER A 82 5.22 6.13 0.96
N GLU A 83 4.04 6.77 0.95
CA GLU A 83 3.73 7.84 0.00
C GLU A 83 4.71 9.01 0.11
N ALA A 84 5.17 9.32 1.33
CA ALA A 84 6.17 10.38 1.56
C ALA A 84 7.51 10.05 0.90
N VAL A 85 7.98 8.81 1.01
CA VAL A 85 9.21 8.36 0.37
C VAL A 85 9.04 8.36 -1.15
N ARG A 86 7.92 7.84 -1.64
CA ARG A 86 7.63 7.83 -3.10
C ARG A 86 7.53 9.25 -3.65
N ALA A 87 6.87 10.17 -2.95
CA ALA A 87 6.77 11.56 -3.35
C ALA A 87 8.13 12.24 -3.43
N LYS A 88 9.04 11.93 -2.50
CA LYS A 88 10.42 12.42 -2.56
C LYS A 88 11.17 11.89 -3.78
N ASP A 89 11.04 10.59 -4.07
CA ASP A 89 11.63 9.98 -5.26
C ASP A 89 11.12 10.69 -6.53
N LEU A 90 9.79 10.86 -6.65
CA LEU A 90 9.17 11.53 -7.79
C LEU A 90 9.56 13.02 -7.91
N SER A 91 9.72 13.70 -6.76
CA SER A 91 10.20 15.08 -6.76
C SER A 91 11.59 15.20 -7.36
N ASN A 92 12.49 14.25 -7.05
CA ASN A 92 13.81 14.20 -7.64
C ASN A 92 13.75 13.85 -9.14
N ASP A 93 12.93 12.86 -9.50
CA ASP A 93 12.78 12.39 -10.87
C ASP A 93 12.26 13.49 -11.81
N PHE A 94 11.24 14.22 -11.39
CA PHE A 94 10.58 15.24 -12.21
C PHE A 94 11.12 16.65 -11.96
N GLN A 95 12.08 16.82 -11.03
CA GLN A 95 12.67 18.13 -10.68
C GLN A 95 11.61 19.16 -10.29
N THR A 96 10.59 18.72 -9.59
CA THR A 96 9.50 19.56 -9.08
C THR A 96 9.00 19.00 -7.75
N HIS A 97 8.32 19.82 -6.96
CA HIS A 97 7.78 19.36 -5.70
C HIS A 97 6.55 18.46 -5.93
N VAL A 98 6.61 17.26 -5.41
CA VAL A 98 5.47 16.32 -5.35
C VAL A 98 5.12 16.11 -3.88
N ALA A 99 3.87 16.37 -3.51
CA ALA A 99 3.38 16.16 -2.16
C ALA A 99 2.95 14.67 -1.97
N ALA A 100 3.01 14.18 -0.73
CA ALA A 100 2.66 12.79 -0.45
C ALA A 100 1.19 12.45 -0.75
N ASP A 101 0.29 13.42 -0.64
CA ASP A 101 -1.13 13.28 -0.96
C ASP A 101 -1.43 13.24 -2.47
N GLN A 102 -0.44 13.58 -3.29
CA GLN A 102 -0.52 13.38 -4.75
C GLN A 102 -0.14 11.96 -5.18
N VAL A 103 0.25 11.08 -4.25
CA VAL A 103 0.70 9.72 -4.56
C VAL A 103 -0.30 8.71 -4.01
N VAL A 104 -0.87 7.91 -4.90
CA VAL A 104 -1.79 6.80 -4.57
C VAL A 104 -1.14 5.51 -5.01
N GLN A 105 -0.80 4.65 -4.07
CA GLN A 105 -0.24 3.32 -4.29
C GLN A 105 -1.29 2.26 -3.98
N ALA A 106 -1.11 1.03 -4.46
CA ALA A 106 -2.08 -0.05 -4.24
C ALA A 106 -2.45 -0.21 -2.76
N HIS A 107 -1.47 -0.09 -1.86
CA HIS A 107 -1.69 -0.21 -0.41
C HIS A 107 -2.28 1.05 0.26
N THR A 108 -2.31 2.20 -0.43
CA THR A 108 -2.83 3.45 0.16
C THR A 108 -4.27 3.32 0.66
N VAL A 109 -5.07 2.48 -0.01
CA VAL A 109 -6.46 2.20 0.37
C VAL A 109 -6.57 1.55 1.76
N MET A 110 -5.54 0.82 2.21
CA MET A 110 -5.53 0.18 3.52
C MET A 110 -5.56 1.17 4.67
N ARG A 111 -5.15 2.42 4.44
CA ARG A 111 -5.25 3.49 5.44
C ARG A 111 -6.68 3.68 5.93
N SER A 112 -7.68 3.50 5.07
CA SER A 112 -9.09 3.60 5.46
C SER A 112 -9.55 2.49 6.40
N LEU A 113 -8.83 1.38 6.46
CA LEU A 113 -9.13 0.24 7.32
C LEU A 113 -8.58 0.40 8.74
N THR A 114 -7.75 1.42 8.99
CA THR A 114 -7.14 1.65 10.30
C THR A 114 -8.19 1.89 11.40
N GLU A 115 -9.31 2.55 11.09
CA GLU A 115 -10.38 2.77 12.05
C GLU A 115 -10.91 1.43 12.61
N LYS A 116 -11.02 0.43 11.75
CA LYS A 116 -11.57 -0.89 12.13
C LYS A 116 -10.52 -1.82 12.75
N TYR A 117 -9.28 -1.82 12.22
CA TYR A 117 -8.28 -2.85 12.53
C TYR A 117 -7.04 -2.31 13.25
N ARG A 118 -7.10 -1.10 13.83
CA ARG A 118 -5.95 -0.46 14.50
C ARG A 118 -5.25 -1.36 15.49
N ASP A 119 -6.03 -1.97 16.36
CA ASP A 119 -5.55 -2.76 17.50
C ASP A 119 -5.67 -4.28 17.24
N SER A 120 -6.18 -4.67 16.09
CA SER A 120 -6.38 -6.05 15.72
C SER A 120 -5.08 -6.67 15.18
N PRO A 121 -4.79 -7.94 15.54
CA PRO A 121 -3.74 -8.70 14.89
C PRO A 121 -4.08 -8.93 13.41
N ILE A 122 -3.22 -8.45 12.53
CA ILE A 122 -3.36 -8.64 11.08
C ILE A 122 -2.15 -9.38 10.51
N LEU A 123 -2.41 -10.31 9.60
CA LEU A 123 -1.39 -10.92 8.78
C LEU A 123 -1.21 -10.08 7.52
N MET A 124 -0.01 -9.57 7.30
CA MET A 124 0.37 -8.91 6.07
C MET A 124 1.11 -9.88 5.16
N LEU A 125 0.66 -9.99 3.92
CA LEU A 125 1.27 -10.80 2.88
C LEU A 125 1.88 -9.91 1.79
N GLY A 126 2.99 -10.36 1.23
CA GLY A 126 3.69 -9.67 0.14
C GLY A 126 4.52 -8.47 0.59
N GLY A 127 5.40 -8.04 -0.30
CA GLY A 127 6.34 -6.94 -0.08
C GLY A 127 7.58 -7.33 0.72
N PRO A 128 8.57 -6.42 0.81
CA PRO A 128 9.75 -6.61 1.64
C PRO A 128 9.41 -6.41 3.12
N ASP A 129 9.81 -7.38 3.94
CA ASP A 129 9.48 -7.42 5.37
C ASP A 129 10.49 -6.72 6.28
N TYR A 130 11.50 -6.08 5.72
CA TYR A 130 12.60 -5.53 6.49
C TYR A 130 13.05 -4.16 6.01
N PRO A 131 14.02 -3.61 6.72
CA PRO A 131 14.08 -2.36 7.44
C PRO A 131 14.04 -1.15 6.54
N PRO A 132 14.33 0.01 7.06
CA PRO A 132 13.38 1.11 7.11
C PRO A 132 12.69 1.32 5.76
N GLY A 133 11.39 1.37 5.73
CA GLY A 133 10.55 1.43 4.53
C GLY A 133 9.94 0.09 4.13
N SER A 134 10.06 -0.93 4.99
CA SER A 134 9.36 -2.20 4.80
C SER A 134 7.85 -2.01 4.74
N SER A 135 7.18 -2.95 4.12
CA SER A 135 5.72 -2.97 4.02
C SER A 135 5.05 -2.92 5.39
N ARG A 136 5.60 -3.62 6.39
CA ARG A 136 5.14 -3.54 7.77
C ARG A 136 5.22 -2.11 8.30
N GLY A 137 6.36 -1.44 8.16
CA GLY A 137 6.54 -0.07 8.63
C GLY A 137 5.59 0.91 7.95
N VAL A 138 5.20 0.66 6.71
CA VAL A 138 4.16 1.46 6.04
C VAL A 138 2.80 1.28 6.71
N LEU A 139 2.35 0.04 6.96
CA LEU A 139 1.09 -0.20 7.67
C LEU A 139 1.11 0.37 9.08
N GLU A 140 2.22 0.23 9.80
CA GLU A 140 2.39 0.81 11.13
C GLU A 140 2.31 2.35 11.09
N SER A 141 2.85 2.98 10.03
CA SER A 141 2.74 4.42 9.83
C SER A 141 1.30 4.89 9.57
N TYR A 142 0.44 4.01 9.08
CA TYR A 142 -1.00 4.26 8.95
C TYR A 142 -1.73 4.17 10.29
N GLY A 143 -1.11 3.56 11.31
CA GLY A 143 -1.65 3.42 12.65
C GLY A 143 -2.06 2.02 13.05
N PHE A 144 -1.79 0.99 12.25
CA PHE A 144 -1.95 -0.41 12.65
C PHE A 144 -0.88 -0.78 13.69
N ARG A 145 -1.28 -1.43 14.78
CA ARG A 145 -0.39 -1.69 15.92
C ARG A 145 0.14 -3.12 15.98
N GLN A 146 -0.60 -4.07 15.42
CA GLN A 146 -0.31 -5.49 15.48
C GLN A 146 -0.20 -6.08 14.07
N VAL A 147 0.88 -5.70 13.36
CA VAL A 147 1.15 -6.16 12.00
C VAL A 147 2.17 -7.30 12.07
N TYR A 148 1.75 -8.47 11.62
CA TYR A 148 2.60 -9.66 11.52
C TYR A 148 2.75 -10.06 10.05
N THR A 149 3.85 -10.73 9.73
CA THR A 149 4.17 -11.12 8.37
C THR A 149 4.27 -12.63 8.24
N ALA A 150 4.24 -13.14 7.02
CA ALA A 150 4.48 -14.56 6.76
C ALA A 150 5.86 -15.01 7.26
N HIS A 151 6.85 -14.12 7.32
CA HIS A 151 8.18 -14.45 7.88
C HIS A 151 8.13 -14.63 9.40
N ASP A 152 7.33 -13.86 10.13
CA ASP A 152 7.15 -14.03 11.57
C ASP A 152 6.54 -15.39 11.88
N LEU A 153 5.48 -15.77 11.14
CA LEU A 153 4.84 -17.08 11.26
C LEU A 153 5.80 -18.21 10.89
N HIS A 154 6.59 -18.02 9.82
CA HIS A 154 7.57 -19.00 9.41
C HIS A 154 8.68 -19.21 10.45
N ALA A 155 9.13 -18.15 11.10
CA ALA A 155 10.12 -18.24 12.18
C ALA A 155 9.57 -18.96 13.42
N TYR A 156 8.25 -18.86 13.67
CA TYR A 156 7.57 -19.54 14.75
C TYR A 156 7.30 -21.03 14.44
N ALA A 157 6.81 -21.34 13.24
CA ALA A 157 6.37 -22.65 12.81
C ALA A 157 7.03 -23.08 11.49
N THR A 158 8.34 -23.30 11.51
CA THR A 158 9.14 -23.65 10.31
C THR A 158 8.67 -24.92 9.62
N SER A 159 8.05 -25.85 10.37
CA SER A 159 7.51 -27.11 9.84
C SER A 159 6.31 -26.92 8.94
N SER A 160 5.56 -25.80 9.06
CA SER A 160 4.40 -25.52 8.21
C SER A 160 4.80 -25.25 6.75
N PHE A 161 6.01 -24.73 6.54
CA PHE A 161 6.56 -24.53 5.20
C PHE A 161 8.07 -24.77 5.19
N PRO A 162 8.53 -26.04 5.12
CA PRO A 162 9.94 -26.39 5.30
C PRO A 162 10.85 -26.11 4.09
N TYR A 163 10.29 -25.61 3.00
CA TYR A 163 11.01 -25.45 1.73
C TYR A 163 11.92 -24.22 1.66
N THR A 164 11.69 -23.23 2.49
CA THR A 164 12.50 -22.01 2.57
C THR A 164 12.89 -21.72 4.01
N ARG A 165 13.95 -20.91 4.17
CA ARG A 165 14.37 -20.38 5.48
C ARG A 165 14.47 -18.87 5.37
N PRO A 166 14.12 -18.11 6.43
CA PRO A 166 14.40 -16.69 6.47
C PRO A 166 15.89 -16.42 6.20
N GLY A 167 16.18 -15.45 5.34
CA GLY A 167 17.55 -14.99 5.15
C GLY A 167 18.09 -14.34 6.43
N LYS A 168 19.39 -14.35 6.62
CA LYS A 168 20.04 -13.74 7.80
C LYS A 168 19.70 -12.26 7.94
N ASP A 169 19.50 -11.58 6.83
CA ASP A 169 19.16 -10.15 6.76
C ASP A 169 17.71 -9.89 7.23
N GLN A 170 16.85 -10.91 7.23
CA GLN A 170 15.44 -10.80 7.64
C GLN A 170 15.27 -11.00 9.15
N GLU A 171 16.17 -11.74 9.79
CA GLU A 171 16.09 -12.07 11.21
C GLU A 171 15.92 -10.86 12.15
N PRO A 172 16.61 -9.72 11.93
CA PRO A 172 16.46 -8.57 12.80
C PRO A 172 15.07 -7.92 12.80
N ALA A 173 14.31 -8.14 11.73
CA ALA A 173 12.96 -7.59 11.58
C ALA A 173 11.87 -8.53 12.09
N LEU A 174 12.19 -9.77 12.43
CA LEU A 174 11.22 -10.78 12.88
C LEU A 174 10.62 -10.42 14.23
N ARG A 175 9.30 -10.56 14.34
CA ARG A 175 8.60 -10.49 15.62
C ARG A 175 8.46 -11.89 16.21
N ARG A 176 9.13 -12.09 17.33
CA ARG A 176 9.10 -13.36 18.08
C ARG A 176 7.93 -13.33 19.06
N VAL A 177 6.80 -13.83 18.62
CA VAL A 177 5.55 -13.90 19.38
C VAL A 177 5.08 -15.35 19.46
N ASP A 178 4.43 -15.70 20.55
CA ASP A 178 3.73 -16.99 20.68
C ASP A 178 2.41 -16.93 19.89
N PHE A 179 2.46 -17.32 18.63
CA PHE A 179 1.30 -17.26 17.73
C PHE A 179 0.17 -18.23 18.11
N SER A 180 0.41 -19.19 19.01
CA SER A 180 -0.68 -20.01 19.54
C SER A 180 -1.70 -19.21 20.35
N LYS A 181 -1.35 -17.99 20.75
CA LYS A 181 -2.19 -17.07 21.53
C LYS A 181 -2.68 -15.87 20.72
N VAL A 182 -2.34 -15.78 19.45
CA VAL A 182 -2.73 -14.67 18.58
C VAL A 182 -3.89 -15.11 17.72
N GLN A 183 -5.02 -14.43 17.87
CA GLN A 183 -6.17 -14.60 16.98
C GLN A 183 -6.13 -13.51 15.92
N PHE A 184 -5.85 -13.89 14.69
CA PHE A 184 -5.84 -12.97 13.57
C PHE A 184 -7.27 -12.56 13.19
N GLU A 185 -7.47 -11.26 12.94
CA GLU A 185 -8.77 -10.72 12.56
C GLU A 185 -8.85 -10.35 11.07
N ALA A 186 -7.70 -10.21 10.42
CA ALA A 186 -7.65 -9.90 8.99
C ALA A 186 -6.35 -10.35 8.34
N ILE A 187 -6.43 -10.61 7.03
CA ILE A 187 -5.28 -10.85 6.16
C ILE A 187 -5.25 -9.74 5.12
N PHE A 188 -4.13 -9.03 5.05
CA PHE A 188 -3.90 -7.94 4.09
C PHE A 188 -2.86 -8.36 3.06
N VAL A 189 -3.23 -8.38 1.80
CA VAL A 189 -2.28 -8.52 0.69
C VAL A 189 -1.78 -7.12 0.34
N PHE A 190 -0.61 -6.78 0.89
CA PHE A 190 -0.03 -5.45 0.76
C PHE A 190 0.57 -5.21 -0.63
N HIS A 191 1.19 -6.24 -1.18
CA HIS A 191 1.83 -6.25 -2.49
C HIS A 191 1.87 -7.68 -3.01
N ASP A 192 2.15 -7.87 -4.29
CA ASP A 192 2.35 -9.20 -4.83
C ASP A 192 3.41 -9.96 -4.03
N SER A 193 3.06 -11.16 -3.61
CA SER A 193 3.99 -12.05 -2.94
C SER A 193 5.03 -12.59 -3.93
N ARG A 194 6.24 -12.72 -3.46
CA ARG A 194 7.31 -13.43 -4.17
C ARG A 194 7.39 -14.90 -3.77
N GLU A 195 6.61 -15.29 -2.78
CA GLU A 195 6.59 -16.63 -2.19
C GLU A 195 5.14 -17.08 -1.94
N TRP A 196 4.33 -17.08 -3.00
CA TRP A 196 2.90 -17.40 -2.92
C TRP A 196 2.60 -18.73 -2.26
N GLY A 197 3.46 -19.76 -2.46
CA GLY A 197 3.27 -21.05 -1.81
C GLY A 197 3.22 -20.95 -0.29
N ARG A 198 4.18 -20.23 0.30
CA ARG A 198 4.25 -19.97 1.74
C ARG A 198 3.11 -19.07 2.22
N ASP A 199 2.89 -17.99 1.51
CA ASP A 199 1.93 -16.96 1.94
C ASP A 199 0.49 -17.52 1.91
N ILE A 200 0.15 -18.32 0.89
CA ILE A 200 -1.14 -19.01 0.82
C ILE A 200 -1.27 -20.06 1.94
N GLN A 201 -0.19 -20.82 2.20
CA GLN A 201 -0.22 -21.81 3.28
C GLN A 201 -0.60 -21.16 4.62
N TYR A 202 0.10 -20.07 5.00
CA TYR A 202 -0.20 -19.38 6.25
C TYR A 202 -1.57 -18.70 6.23
N ALA A 203 -2.02 -18.18 5.09
CA ALA A 203 -3.36 -17.64 4.99
C ALA A 203 -4.43 -18.69 5.26
N VAL A 204 -4.26 -19.91 4.73
CA VAL A 204 -5.19 -21.03 4.92
C VAL A 204 -5.14 -21.56 6.36
N ASP A 205 -3.94 -21.64 6.94
CA ASP A 205 -3.76 -22.14 8.31
C ASP A 205 -4.43 -21.22 9.36
N LEU A 206 -4.68 -19.95 9.02
CA LEU A 206 -5.28 -18.96 9.92
C LEU A 206 -6.79 -18.75 9.68
N MET A 207 -7.36 -19.33 8.63
CA MET A 207 -8.80 -19.21 8.30
C MET A 207 -9.64 -20.31 8.96
#